data_84184fa7c2a3a1306440ca3f8c3484ea
#
_entry.id   84184fa7c2a3a1306440ca3f8c3484ea
#
_cell.length_a   1.000
_cell.length_b   1.000
_cell.length_c   1.000
_cell.angle_alpha   90.00
_cell.angle_beta   90.00
_cell.angle_gamma   90.00
#
_symmetry.space_group_name_H-M   'P 1'
#
loop_
_entity.id
_entity.type
_entity.pdbx_description
1 polymer ?
#
loop_
_entity_poly.entity_id
_entity_poly.type
_entity_poly.pdbx_seq_one_letter_code
_entity_poly.pdbx_strand_id
1 'polypeptide(L)'
;GVPIHTLLGGKMNDNLRTYASQLQYNWGTNLTKQRLVEPEEYAEVTRVAMAEGYDAIKVDPIVIPGEEGKPWKITGPLENRVIRTVYNRVAAMREVGGEDLDIIIEMHSNTDTTAAIQIGHALEDLRIFYYEEPCHPLNVQNMVEVRNAVNIPIATGKPMMMGMKSTVFITP
;
A
#
# COMPACT_ATOMS: atom_id res chain seq x y z
N GLY A 1 -17.29 8.41 29.75
CA GLY A 1 -16.14 8.16 28.88
C GLY A 1 -15.39 9.47 28.61
N VAL A 2 -14.09 9.35 28.34
CA VAL A 2 -13.25 10.50 27.92
C VAL A 2 -12.73 10.23 26.50
N PRO A 3 -12.47 11.29 25.71
CA PRO A 3 -11.88 11.12 24.38
C PRO A 3 -10.49 10.46 24.45
N ILE A 4 -10.12 9.71 23.41
CA ILE A 4 -8.81 9.00 23.35
C ILE A 4 -7.63 9.98 23.48
N HIS A 5 -7.70 11.13 22.85
CA HIS A 5 -6.64 12.14 22.96
C HIS A 5 -6.41 12.60 24.41
N THR A 6 -7.43 12.62 25.25
CA THR A 6 -7.30 12.95 26.68
C THR A 6 -6.51 11.87 27.41
N LEU A 7 -6.71 10.59 27.07
CA LEU A 7 -5.93 9.46 27.64
C LEU A 7 -4.48 9.48 27.19
N LEU A 8 -4.21 10.06 26.01
CA LEU A 8 -2.87 10.15 25.42
C LEU A 8 -2.12 11.46 25.75
N GLY A 9 -2.62 12.24 26.71
CA GLY A 9 -1.95 13.45 27.17
C GLY A 9 -2.48 14.78 26.62
N GLY A 10 -3.57 14.75 25.87
CA GLY A 10 -4.26 15.94 25.38
C GLY A 10 -4.38 16.00 23.85
N LYS A 11 -5.11 17.00 23.38
CA LYS A 11 -5.35 17.23 21.95
C LYS A 11 -4.23 18.09 21.37
N MET A 12 -3.46 17.54 20.43
CA MET A 12 -2.36 18.24 19.76
C MET A 12 -2.77 18.86 18.44
N ASN A 13 -3.68 18.24 17.71
CA ASN A 13 -4.16 18.69 16.41
C ASN A 13 -5.68 18.68 16.36
N ASP A 14 -6.27 19.67 15.73
CA ASP A 14 -7.72 19.74 15.49
C ASP A 14 -8.13 18.97 14.24
N ASN A 15 -7.27 18.94 13.24
CA ASN A 15 -7.47 18.27 11.96
C ASN A 15 -6.32 17.33 11.68
N LEU A 16 -6.63 16.12 11.23
CA LEU A 16 -5.67 15.12 10.79
C LEU A 16 -5.90 14.84 9.31
N ARG A 17 -4.84 14.85 8.51
CA ARG A 17 -4.88 14.34 7.15
C ARG A 17 -5.14 12.84 7.17
N THR A 18 -6.04 12.39 6.32
CA THR A 18 -6.41 10.98 6.20
C THR A 18 -6.22 10.51 4.75
N TYR A 19 -6.20 9.21 4.56
CA TYR A 19 -6.17 8.59 3.23
C TYR A 19 -7.32 7.60 3.06
N ALA A 20 -7.83 7.46 1.84
CA ALA A 20 -8.75 6.39 1.48
C ALA A 20 -7.98 5.08 1.39
N SER A 21 -8.39 4.06 2.16
CA SER A 21 -7.64 2.82 2.33
C SER A 21 -8.35 1.61 1.73
N GLN A 22 -7.57 0.59 1.34
CA GLN A 22 -8.05 -0.68 0.81
C GLN A 22 -8.83 -0.57 -0.51
N LEU A 23 -8.40 0.33 -1.39
CA LEU A 23 -9.04 0.58 -2.67
C LEU A 23 -9.14 -0.67 -3.57
N GLN A 24 -8.32 -1.68 -3.34
CA GLN A 24 -8.43 -2.98 -4.03
C GLN A 24 -9.77 -3.71 -3.82
N TYR A 25 -10.62 -3.24 -2.92
CA TYR A 25 -11.98 -3.74 -2.68
C TYR A 25 -13.07 -2.74 -3.09
N ASN A 26 -12.72 -1.78 -3.94
CA ASN A 26 -13.55 -0.65 -4.27
C ASN A 26 -13.66 0.37 -3.10
N TRP A 27 -14.53 1.38 -3.19
CA TRP A 27 -14.61 2.45 -2.20
C TRP A 27 -16.03 2.91 -1.93
N GLY A 28 -16.27 3.41 -0.72
CA GLY A 28 -17.55 4.01 -0.32
C GLY A 28 -18.71 3.01 -0.37
N THR A 29 -19.81 3.40 -0.97
CA THR A 29 -21.02 2.56 -1.12
C THR A 29 -20.82 1.37 -2.07
N ASN A 30 -19.77 1.39 -2.87
CA ASN A 30 -19.43 0.35 -3.84
C ASN A 30 -18.48 -0.71 -3.29
N LEU A 31 -18.15 -0.66 -1.99
CA LEU A 31 -17.23 -1.62 -1.35
C LEU A 31 -17.69 -3.07 -1.60
N THR A 32 -16.76 -3.90 -2.06
CA THR A 32 -17.02 -5.31 -2.39
C THR A 32 -16.13 -6.25 -1.56
N LYS A 33 -16.48 -7.56 -1.55
CA LYS A 33 -15.61 -8.61 -1.01
C LYS A 33 -14.64 -9.16 -2.04
N GLN A 34 -14.85 -8.84 -3.31
CA GLN A 34 -13.99 -9.25 -4.41
C GLN A 34 -12.96 -8.16 -4.68
N ARG A 35 -11.73 -8.56 -4.91
CA ARG A 35 -10.67 -7.63 -5.29
C ARG A 35 -10.88 -7.17 -6.73
N LEU A 36 -10.57 -5.92 -6.97
CA LEU A 36 -10.44 -5.36 -8.32
C LEU A 36 -9.30 -6.09 -9.05
N VAL A 37 -9.46 -6.28 -10.35
CA VAL A 37 -8.52 -7.03 -11.19
C VAL A 37 -7.86 -6.13 -12.23
N GLU A 38 -8.68 -5.38 -12.97
CA GLU A 38 -8.22 -4.61 -14.13
C GLU A 38 -7.73 -3.21 -13.73
N PRO A 39 -6.72 -2.66 -14.45
CA PRO A 39 -6.20 -1.31 -14.17
C PRO A 39 -7.26 -0.22 -14.20
N GLU A 40 -8.25 -0.33 -15.09
CA GLU A 40 -9.36 0.61 -15.25
C GLU A 40 -10.24 0.69 -14.00
N GLU A 41 -10.42 -0.42 -13.28
CA GLU A 41 -11.14 -0.47 -12.01
C GLU A 41 -10.37 0.30 -10.92
N TYR A 42 -9.04 0.17 -10.88
CA TYR A 42 -8.17 0.93 -9.98
C TYR A 42 -8.19 2.44 -10.29
N ALA A 43 -8.22 2.81 -11.57
CA ALA A 43 -8.38 4.20 -11.97
C ALA A 43 -9.73 4.76 -11.52
N GLU A 44 -10.82 4.01 -11.70
CA GLU A 44 -12.16 4.47 -11.33
C GLU A 44 -12.32 4.62 -9.81
N VAL A 45 -11.88 3.66 -9.01
CA VAL A 45 -11.94 3.78 -7.54
C VAL A 45 -11.11 4.96 -7.02
N THR A 46 -10.02 5.29 -7.71
CA THR A 46 -9.20 6.47 -7.40
C THR A 46 -9.99 7.76 -7.66
N ARG A 47 -10.69 7.87 -8.80
CA ARG A 47 -11.56 9.03 -9.09
C ARG A 47 -12.65 9.21 -8.03
N VAL A 48 -13.28 8.11 -7.59
CA VAL A 48 -14.32 8.16 -6.55
C VAL A 48 -13.74 8.68 -5.23
N ALA A 49 -12.61 8.17 -4.78
CA ALA A 49 -11.95 8.64 -3.55
C ALA A 49 -11.56 10.12 -3.63
N MET A 50 -11.01 10.55 -4.76
CA MET A 50 -10.66 11.97 -4.97
C MET A 50 -11.89 12.88 -5.01
N ALA A 51 -13.00 12.42 -5.58
CA ALA A 51 -14.27 13.19 -5.60
C ALA A 51 -14.86 13.40 -4.20
N GLU A 52 -14.53 12.53 -3.23
CA GLU A 52 -14.85 12.68 -1.81
C GLU A 52 -13.86 13.58 -1.05
N GLY A 53 -12.84 14.11 -1.73
CA GLY A 53 -11.87 15.06 -1.17
C GLY A 53 -10.59 14.43 -0.61
N TYR A 54 -10.34 13.15 -0.85
CA TYR A 54 -9.07 12.52 -0.47
C TYR A 54 -7.95 12.94 -1.43
N ASP A 55 -6.83 13.36 -0.88
CA ASP A 55 -5.58 13.69 -1.57
C ASP A 55 -4.50 12.62 -1.36
N ALA A 56 -4.85 11.55 -0.65
CA ALA A 56 -4.01 10.38 -0.40
C ALA A 56 -4.84 9.10 -0.43
N ILE A 57 -4.29 8.05 -1.01
CA ILE A 57 -4.93 6.74 -1.15
C ILE A 57 -3.97 5.63 -0.76
N LYS A 58 -4.51 4.49 -0.27
CA LYS A 58 -3.73 3.29 0.02
C LYS A 58 -4.35 2.06 -0.65
N VAL A 59 -3.52 1.26 -1.28
CA VAL A 59 -3.91 0.09 -2.05
C VAL A 59 -2.94 -1.07 -1.88
N ASP A 60 -3.46 -2.30 -1.90
CA ASP A 60 -2.69 -3.53 -2.10
C ASP A 60 -2.89 -4.01 -3.54
N PRO A 61 -1.94 -3.74 -4.45
CA PRO A 61 -2.10 -4.06 -5.86
C PRO A 61 -1.61 -5.46 -6.23
N ILE A 62 -1.00 -6.21 -5.28
CA ILE A 62 -0.22 -7.41 -5.61
C ILE A 62 -1.06 -8.68 -5.74
N VAL A 63 -2.18 -8.79 -5.02
CA VAL A 63 -2.96 -10.01 -5.09
C VAL A 63 -3.66 -10.11 -6.44
N ILE A 64 -3.21 -11.08 -7.22
CA ILE A 64 -3.65 -11.32 -8.59
C ILE A 64 -4.33 -12.69 -8.60
N PRO A 65 -5.60 -12.80 -9.02
CA PRO A 65 -6.26 -14.08 -9.22
C PRO A 65 -5.45 -14.90 -10.25
N GLY A 66 -5.05 -16.08 -9.87
CA GLY A 66 -4.39 -17.02 -10.77
C GLY A 66 -5.40 -17.96 -11.44
N GLU A 67 -4.88 -18.85 -12.27
CA GLU A 67 -5.65 -19.91 -12.86
C GLU A 67 -6.24 -20.83 -11.78
N GLU A 68 -7.42 -21.38 -12.00
CA GLU A 68 -8.14 -22.25 -11.06
C GLU A 68 -8.44 -21.62 -9.68
N GLY A 69 -8.48 -20.28 -9.58
CA GLY A 69 -8.77 -19.58 -8.33
C GLY A 69 -7.63 -19.56 -7.32
N LYS A 70 -6.45 -20.06 -7.67
CA LYS A 70 -5.25 -19.92 -6.84
C LYS A 70 -4.56 -18.60 -7.12
N PRO A 71 -4.14 -17.83 -6.11
CA PRO A 71 -3.37 -16.62 -6.34
C PRO A 71 -2.02 -16.96 -6.97
N TRP A 72 -1.51 -16.08 -7.83
CA TRP A 72 -0.15 -16.21 -8.33
C TRP A 72 0.86 -16.16 -7.17
N LYS A 73 2.00 -16.83 -7.38
CA LYS A 73 3.08 -16.78 -6.42
C LYS A 73 3.64 -15.36 -6.32
N ILE A 74 3.73 -14.85 -5.10
CA ILE A 74 4.20 -13.50 -4.77
C ILE A 74 5.43 -13.51 -3.85
N THR A 75 6.21 -14.59 -3.87
CA THR A 75 7.46 -14.76 -3.13
C THR A 75 8.55 -15.33 -4.04
N GLY A 76 9.81 -15.05 -3.75
CA GLY A 76 10.95 -15.35 -4.61
C GLY A 76 10.97 -14.51 -5.88
N PRO A 77 11.76 -14.85 -6.89
CA PRO A 77 11.73 -14.16 -8.17
C PRO A 77 10.33 -14.19 -8.78
N LEU A 78 9.78 -13.00 -9.03
CA LEU A 78 8.46 -12.83 -9.60
C LEU A 78 8.50 -12.97 -11.13
N GLU A 79 7.44 -13.54 -11.69
CA GLU A 79 7.25 -13.52 -13.13
C GLU A 79 7.00 -12.09 -13.63
N ASN A 80 7.54 -11.76 -14.81
CA ASN A 80 7.36 -10.44 -15.42
C ASN A 80 5.89 -10.03 -15.58
N ARG A 81 4.98 -11.00 -15.78
CA ARG A 81 3.54 -10.72 -15.84
C ARG A 81 2.97 -10.20 -14.52
N VAL A 82 3.45 -10.73 -13.38
CA VAL A 82 3.05 -10.27 -12.04
C VAL A 82 3.49 -8.82 -11.83
N ILE A 83 4.77 -8.53 -12.09
CA ILE A 83 5.34 -7.19 -11.96
C ILE A 83 4.59 -6.19 -12.85
N ARG A 84 4.36 -6.56 -14.12
CA ARG A 84 3.63 -5.71 -15.07
C ARG A 84 2.18 -5.46 -14.63
N THR A 85 1.49 -6.45 -14.09
CA THR A 85 0.11 -6.28 -13.60
C THR A 85 0.07 -5.32 -12.42
N VAL A 86 0.98 -5.46 -11.45
CA VAL A 86 1.09 -4.54 -10.32
C VAL A 86 1.38 -3.12 -10.81
N TYR A 87 2.36 -2.97 -11.71
CA TYR A 87 2.71 -1.69 -12.32
C TYR A 87 1.51 -1.03 -12.99
N ASN A 88 0.82 -1.75 -13.90
CA ASN A 88 -0.30 -1.20 -14.66
C ASN A 88 -1.45 -0.71 -13.76
N ARG A 89 -1.74 -1.43 -12.67
CA ARG A 89 -2.76 -1.01 -11.70
C ARG A 89 -2.40 0.32 -11.04
N VAL A 90 -1.17 0.44 -10.56
CA VAL A 90 -0.69 1.66 -9.88
C VAL A 90 -0.50 2.81 -10.89
N ALA A 91 -0.02 2.52 -12.10
CA ALA A 91 0.11 3.51 -13.17
C ALA A 91 -1.26 4.11 -13.56
N ALA A 92 -2.31 3.28 -13.65
CA ALA A 92 -3.67 3.75 -13.92
C ALA A 92 -4.20 4.67 -12.80
N MET A 93 -3.88 4.37 -11.53
CA MET A 93 -4.19 5.26 -10.40
C MET A 93 -3.42 6.59 -10.49
N ARG A 94 -2.13 6.54 -10.84
CA ARG A 94 -1.28 7.73 -11.01
C ARG A 94 -1.73 8.60 -12.18
N GLU A 95 -2.14 8.00 -13.29
CA GLU A 95 -2.64 8.72 -14.46
C GLU A 95 -3.86 9.58 -14.11
N VAL A 96 -4.82 9.04 -13.38
CA VAL A 96 -6.04 9.77 -13.00
C VAL A 96 -5.85 10.66 -11.78
N GLY A 97 -4.95 10.30 -10.87
CA GLY A 97 -4.63 11.06 -9.66
C GLY A 97 -3.73 12.27 -9.92
N GLY A 98 -3.04 12.30 -11.06
CA GLY A 98 -2.07 13.35 -11.36
C GLY A 98 -0.84 13.29 -10.44
N GLU A 99 -0.06 14.37 -10.44
CA GLU A 99 1.21 14.42 -9.71
C GLU A 99 1.06 14.63 -8.19
N ASP A 100 -0.02 15.27 -7.79
CA ASP A 100 -0.25 15.70 -6.40
C ASP A 100 -0.91 14.63 -5.52
N LEU A 101 -1.44 13.55 -6.10
CA LEU A 101 -2.04 12.47 -5.32
C LEU A 101 -0.95 11.64 -4.64
N ASP A 102 -1.02 11.51 -3.31
CA ASP A 102 -0.16 10.60 -2.57
C ASP A 102 -0.66 9.16 -2.68
N ILE A 103 0.12 8.28 -3.29
CA ILE A 103 -0.21 6.85 -3.42
C ILE A 103 0.64 6.04 -2.45
N ILE A 104 -0.04 5.31 -1.57
CA ILE A 104 0.57 4.39 -0.60
C ILE A 104 0.36 2.97 -1.10
N ILE A 105 1.45 2.21 -1.17
CA ILE A 105 1.40 0.80 -1.52
C ILE A 105 1.53 -0.04 -0.26
N GLU A 106 0.56 -0.90 0.01
CA GLU A 106 0.60 -1.84 1.12
C GLU A 106 0.74 -3.28 0.61
N MET A 107 1.71 -4.02 1.16
CA MET A 107 1.96 -5.42 0.79
C MET A 107 1.48 -6.42 1.84
N HIS A 108 1.01 -5.94 3.00
CA HIS A 108 0.53 -6.78 4.10
C HIS A 108 1.52 -7.87 4.54
N SER A 109 2.83 -7.65 4.38
CA SER A 109 3.88 -8.64 4.65
C SER A 109 3.76 -9.94 3.85
N ASN A 110 3.07 -9.93 2.71
CA ASN A 110 2.80 -11.12 1.90
C ASN A 110 3.95 -11.47 0.94
N THR A 111 4.90 -10.57 0.74
CA THR A 111 6.09 -10.80 -0.11
C THR A 111 7.31 -11.11 0.74
N ASP A 112 8.29 -11.76 0.12
CA ASP A 112 9.64 -11.84 0.67
C ASP A 112 10.51 -10.67 0.17
N THR A 113 11.74 -10.60 0.66
CA THR A 113 12.70 -9.55 0.31
C THR A 113 12.92 -9.42 -1.20
N THR A 114 13.07 -10.55 -1.91
CA THR A 114 13.31 -10.54 -3.36
C THR A 114 12.14 -9.97 -4.14
N ALA A 115 10.93 -10.45 -3.85
CA ALA A 115 9.71 -9.97 -4.50
C ALA A 115 9.43 -8.50 -4.15
N ALA A 116 9.63 -8.11 -2.89
CA ALA A 116 9.46 -6.73 -2.43
C ALA A 116 10.37 -5.76 -3.19
N ILE A 117 11.66 -6.11 -3.37
CA ILE A 117 12.62 -5.29 -4.12
C ILE A 117 12.23 -5.19 -5.59
N GLN A 118 11.84 -6.29 -6.24
CA GLN A 118 11.42 -6.27 -7.64
C GLN A 118 10.20 -5.35 -7.88
N ILE A 119 9.22 -5.40 -6.98
CA ILE A 119 8.04 -4.54 -7.06
C ILE A 119 8.41 -3.09 -6.75
N GLY A 120 9.20 -2.86 -5.70
CA GLY A 120 9.67 -1.51 -5.37
C GLY A 120 10.33 -0.83 -6.56
N HIS A 121 11.31 -1.48 -7.18
CA HIS A 121 11.96 -0.94 -8.39
C HIS A 121 11.00 -0.68 -9.53
N ALA A 122 10.02 -1.56 -9.75
CA ALA A 122 9.04 -1.37 -10.81
C ALA A 122 8.13 -0.16 -10.58
N LEU A 123 7.95 0.29 -9.33
CA LEU A 123 7.05 1.38 -8.96
C LEU A 123 7.76 2.72 -8.71
N GLU A 124 9.10 2.78 -8.75
CA GLU A 124 9.87 3.99 -8.41
C GLU A 124 9.50 5.21 -9.28
N ASP A 125 9.24 5.02 -10.55
CA ASP A 125 8.87 6.09 -11.49
C ASP A 125 7.45 6.63 -11.26
N LEU A 126 6.62 5.91 -10.50
CA LEU A 126 5.25 6.31 -10.19
C LEU A 126 5.14 7.21 -8.94
N ARG A 127 6.26 7.64 -8.36
CA ARG A 127 6.29 8.59 -7.22
C ARG A 127 5.40 8.13 -6.07
N ILE A 128 5.68 6.92 -5.55
CA ILE A 128 4.98 6.34 -4.41
C ILE A 128 5.34 7.10 -3.13
N PHE A 129 4.33 7.47 -2.35
CA PHE A 129 4.51 8.23 -1.11
C PHE A 129 5.26 7.42 -0.06
N TYR A 130 4.81 6.19 0.19
CA TYR A 130 5.58 5.18 0.92
C TYR A 130 5.12 3.77 0.60
N TYR A 131 5.98 2.80 0.91
CA TYR A 131 5.81 1.37 0.69
C TYR A 131 5.67 0.68 2.05
N GLU A 132 4.44 0.28 2.39
CA GLU A 132 4.06 -0.24 3.70
C GLU A 132 4.15 -1.76 3.71
N GLU A 133 4.78 -2.28 4.79
CA GLU A 133 4.91 -3.72 5.06
C GLU A 133 5.36 -4.55 3.84
N PRO A 134 6.45 -4.15 3.16
CA PRO A 134 6.90 -4.84 1.94
C PRO A 134 7.27 -6.31 2.19
N CYS A 135 7.78 -6.65 3.39
CA CYS A 135 8.08 -8.01 3.78
C CYS A 135 7.77 -8.23 5.27
N HIS A 136 7.90 -9.48 5.74
CA HIS A 136 7.52 -9.83 7.10
C HIS A 136 8.45 -9.17 8.14
N PRO A 137 7.94 -8.43 9.13
CA PRO A 137 8.74 -7.60 10.05
C PRO A 137 9.48 -8.37 11.14
N LEU A 138 9.23 -9.66 11.32
CA LEU A 138 9.95 -10.46 12.34
C LEU A 138 11.46 -10.60 12.05
N ASN A 139 11.86 -10.38 10.80
CA ASN A 139 13.27 -10.26 10.47
C ASN A 139 13.56 -8.82 10.00
N VAL A 140 14.02 -7.99 10.92
CA VAL A 140 14.36 -6.58 10.67
C VAL A 140 15.39 -6.44 9.55
N GLN A 141 16.32 -7.40 9.43
CA GLN A 141 17.36 -7.34 8.39
C GLN A 141 16.79 -7.40 6.97
N ASN A 142 15.72 -8.18 6.76
CA ASN A 142 15.02 -8.21 5.47
C ASN A 142 14.42 -6.83 5.12
N MET A 143 13.86 -6.16 6.11
CA MET A 143 13.32 -4.81 5.92
C MET A 143 14.41 -3.79 5.60
N VAL A 144 15.57 -3.89 6.28
CA VAL A 144 16.73 -3.06 5.98
C VAL A 144 17.27 -3.31 4.58
N GLU A 145 17.26 -4.56 4.11
CA GLU A 145 17.67 -4.92 2.76
C GLU A 145 16.73 -4.29 1.70
N VAL A 146 15.41 -4.41 1.88
CA VAL A 146 14.44 -3.74 0.99
C VAL A 146 14.67 -2.24 0.99
N ARG A 147 14.78 -1.62 2.17
CA ARG A 147 14.98 -0.17 2.31
C ARG A 147 16.25 0.32 1.60
N ASN A 148 17.32 -0.46 1.63
CA ASN A 148 18.58 -0.09 0.97
C ASN A 148 18.55 -0.30 -0.55
N ALA A 149 17.67 -1.15 -1.05
CA ALA A 149 17.57 -1.48 -2.46
C ALA A 149 16.62 -0.56 -3.25
N VAL A 150 15.55 -0.01 -2.61
CA VAL A 150 14.53 0.77 -3.33
C VAL A 150 14.57 2.25 -2.92
N ASN A 151 14.22 3.14 -3.85
CA ASN A 151 14.16 4.60 -3.62
C ASN A 151 12.76 5.08 -3.17
N ILE A 152 11.98 4.20 -2.54
CA ILE A 152 10.68 4.53 -1.97
C ILE A 152 10.80 4.48 -0.45
N PRO A 153 10.27 5.48 0.30
CA PRO A 153 10.23 5.42 1.76
C PRO A 153 9.53 4.16 2.25
N ILE A 154 10.09 3.47 3.23
CA ILE A 154 9.53 2.24 3.80
C ILE A 154 8.79 2.55 5.10
N ALA A 155 7.58 2.00 5.24
CA ALA A 155 6.80 2.02 6.47
C ALA A 155 6.55 0.60 6.99
N THR A 156 6.70 0.39 8.29
CA THR A 156 6.49 -0.92 8.94
C THR A 156 5.99 -0.75 10.37
N GLY A 157 5.66 -1.85 11.05
CA GLY A 157 5.26 -1.87 12.46
C GLY A 157 3.91 -2.50 12.75
N LYS A 158 3.17 -2.90 11.74
CA LYS A 158 1.80 -3.41 11.85
C LYS A 158 1.64 -4.67 12.73
N PRO A 159 2.56 -5.64 12.74
CA PRO A 159 2.43 -6.83 13.58
C PRO A 159 3.26 -6.78 14.86
N MET A 160 3.77 -5.64 15.29
CA MET A 160 4.51 -5.58 16.55
C MET A 160 3.60 -5.88 17.71
N MET A 161 4.00 -6.90 18.45
CA MET A 161 3.29 -7.60 19.51
C MET A 161 2.63 -6.68 20.53
N MET A 162 1.42 -7.10 20.94
CA MET A 162 0.74 -6.61 22.15
C MET A 162 0.22 -5.16 22.12
N GLY A 163 -0.77 -4.88 21.28
CA GLY A 163 -1.74 -3.81 21.57
C GLY A 163 -1.37 -2.39 21.16
N MET A 164 -0.16 -2.10 20.71
CA MET A 164 0.22 -0.80 20.19
C MET A 164 0.54 -0.90 18.68
N LYS A 165 -0.45 -0.55 17.87
CA LYS A 165 -0.27 -0.42 16.41
C LYS A 165 0.22 0.98 16.10
N SER A 166 1.51 1.16 15.96
CA SER A 166 2.09 2.38 15.41
C SER A 166 2.90 2.06 14.16
N THR A 167 2.66 2.78 13.09
CA THR A 167 3.47 2.71 11.88
C THR A 167 4.79 3.46 12.13
N VAL A 168 5.90 2.79 11.89
CA VAL A 168 7.24 3.37 11.98
C VAL A 168 7.80 3.56 10.59
N PHE A 169 8.22 4.78 10.27
CA PHE A 169 8.94 5.06 9.04
C PHE A 169 10.42 4.77 9.23
N ILE A 170 10.98 3.99 8.32
CA ILE A 170 12.43 3.75 8.25
C ILE A 170 12.98 4.72 7.21
N THR A 171 13.38 5.90 7.68
CA THR A 171 14.02 6.93 6.84
C THR A 171 15.51 6.62 6.64
N PRO A 172 16.13 7.16 5.58
CA PRO A 172 17.57 7.06 5.33
C PRO A 172 18.40 7.64 6.48
#